data_5af9e13f67b4ddb4dbf65781310d5fb5
#
_entry.id   5af9e13f67b4ddb4dbf65781310d5fb5
#
_cell.length_a   1.000
_cell.length_b   1.000
_cell.length_c   1.000
_cell.angle_alpha   90.00
_cell.angle_beta   90.00
_cell.angle_gamma   90.00
#
_symmetry.space_group_name_H-M   'P 1'
#
loop_
_entity.id
_entity.type
_entity.pdbx_description
1 polymer ?
#
loop_
_entity_poly.entity_id
_entity_poly.type
_entity_poly.pdbx_seq_one_letter_code
_entity_poly.pdbx_strand_id
1 'polypeptide(L)'
;MKKIILSLAVLAGFTTAANAQTGLKLGLKGGFNGATFSGTDSKGSEYKAGFAAGGLINYGFSDLIAVQGELLYSQKGASIDAGNNTTFKSTLGYIDVPILLKVTAGDKGKGLFFELGPQGSFVVHNRDFYQVGGNKSTENTSTDALNKAVIGYVAGIGYQLTSGLGLGIRYTGDVSQVYKDGASIPFTVAGISNTTKAPNVHNSVFQFQVHYMFGGN
;
A
#
# COMPACT_ATOMS: atom_id res chain seq x y z
N MET A 1 -9.92 -8.43 -25.56
CA MET A 1 -9.55 -9.85 -25.44
C MET A 1 -8.05 -10.08 -25.64
N LYS A 2 -7.37 -9.56 -26.67
CA LYS A 2 -5.91 -9.75 -26.90
C LYS A 2 -5.02 -9.27 -25.73
N LYS A 3 -5.38 -8.18 -25.03
CA LYS A 3 -4.62 -7.66 -23.88
C LYS A 3 -4.72 -8.55 -22.63
N ILE A 4 -5.86 -9.24 -22.44
CA ILE A 4 -6.06 -10.17 -21.32
C ILE A 4 -5.28 -11.48 -21.57
N ILE A 5 -5.24 -11.95 -22.82
CA ILE A 5 -4.47 -13.14 -23.20
C ILE A 5 -2.97 -12.87 -23.04
N LEU A 6 -2.50 -11.67 -23.39
CA LEU A 6 -1.10 -11.30 -23.22
C LEU A 6 -0.70 -11.23 -21.74
N SER A 7 -1.56 -10.69 -20.87
CA SER A 7 -1.31 -10.66 -19.42
C SER A 7 -1.33 -12.06 -18.79
N LEU A 8 -2.22 -12.96 -19.24
CA LEU A 8 -2.21 -14.36 -18.81
C LEU A 8 -0.96 -15.12 -19.30
N ALA A 9 -0.53 -14.87 -20.54
CA ALA A 9 0.68 -15.49 -21.09
C ALA A 9 1.96 -15.03 -20.37
N VAL A 10 2.04 -13.76 -19.97
CA VAL A 10 3.12 -13.23 -19.13
C VAL A 10 3.09 -13.90 -17.75
N LEU A 11 1.91 -14.05 -17.12
CA LEU A 11 1.77 -14.76 -15.85
C LEU A 11 2.19 -16.22 -15.94
N ALA A 12 1.80 -16.93 -17.01
CA ALA A 12 2.17 -18.34 -17.24
C ALA A 12 3.69 -18.49 -17.52
N GLY A 13 4.33 -17.52 -18.20
CA GLY A 13 5.77 -17.50 -18.42
C GLY A 13 6.60 -17.39 -17.14
N PHE A 14 6.10 -16.69 -16.13
CA PHE A 14 6.78 -16.55 -14.83
C PHE A 14 6.77 -17.85 -14.02
N THR A 15 5.76 -18.71 -14.17
CA THR A 15 5.68 -19.98 -13.42
C THR A 15 6.72 -21.01 -13.86
N THR A 16 7.13 -21.00 -15.13
CA THR A 16 8.14 -21.93 -15.64
C THR A 16 9.57 -21.48 -15.30
N ALA A 17 9.83 -20.18 -15.19
CA ALA A 17 11.14 -19.65 -14.80
C ALA A 17 11.45 -19.86 -13.29
N ALA A 18 10.44 -19.94 -12.44
CA ALA A 18 10.60 -20.11 -11.00
C ALA A 18 11.20 -21.49 -10.59
N ASN A 19 11.06 -22.51 -11.44
CA ASN A 19 11.59 -23.84 -11.17
C ASN A 19 13.08 -24.02 -11.50
N ALA A 20 13.74 -23.04 -12.13
CA ALA A 20 15.08 -23.19 -12.66
C ALA A 20 16.19 -22.59 -11.77
N GLN A 21 15.86 -21.81 -10.73
CA GLN A 21 16.86 -21.16 -9.88
C GLN A 21 16.63 -21.47 -8.41
N THR A 22 17.58 -22.16 -7.79
CA THR A 22 17.64 -22.37 -6.34
C THR A 22 17.67 -21.01 -5.62
N GLY A 23 16.67 -20.77 -4.76
CA GLY A 23 16.58 -19.58 -3.93
C GLY A 23 15.59 -18.50 -4.41
N LEU A 24 15.26 -18.43 -5.70
CA LEU A 24 14.35 -17.43 -6.26
C LEU A 24 12.91 -17.97 -6.29
N LYS A 25 11.98 -17.22 -5.69
CA LYS A 25 10.54 -17.52 -5.73
C LYS A 25 9.78 -16.30 -6.18
N LEU A 26 8.79 -16.48 -7.05
CA LEU A 26 7.83 -15.47 -7.45
C LEU A 26 6.52 -15.71 -6.74
N GLY A 27 5.73 -14.65 -6.54
CA GLY A 27 4.44 -14.80 -5.89
C GLY A 27 3.48 -13.67 -6.18
N LEU A 28 2.26 -13.87 -5.72
CA LEU A 28 1.20 -12.87 -5.69
C LEU A 28 0.88 -12.51 -4.25
N LYS A 29 0.51 -11.25 -4.02
CA LYS A 29 0.11 -10.74 -2.71
C LYS A 29 -1.17 -9.93 -2.84
N GLY A 30 -2.06 -10.10 -1.87
CA GLY A 30 -3.24 -9.28 -1.67
C GLY A 30 -3.41 -8.93 -0.20
N GLY A 31 -4.03 -7.81 0.10
CA GLY A 31 -4.22 -7.39 1.48
C GLY A 31 -5.34 -6.37 1.64
N PHE A 32 -5.83 -6.29 2.86
CA PHE A 32 -6.78 -5.28 3.32
C PHE A 32 -6.03 -4.23 4.13
N ASN A 33 -6.23 -2.96 3.79
CA ASN A 33 -5.59 -1.81 4.44
C ASN A 33 -6.58 -1.11 5.37
N GLY A 34 -6.16 -0.88 6.60
CA GLY A 34 -6.69 0.15 7.47
C GLY A 34 -5.72 1.34 7.43
N ALA A 35 -6.03 2.37 6.66
CA ALA A 35 -5.17 3.52 6.45
C ALA A 35 -5.69 4.74 7.21
N THR A 36 -4.77 5.54 7.75
CA THR A 36 -5.06 6.83 8.37
C THR A 36 -3.91 7.80 8.11
N PHE A 37 -4.08 9.06 8.48
CA PHE A 37 -2.99 10.01 8.50
C PHE A 37 -2.38 10.13 9.90
N SER A 38 -1.07 10.34 9.95
CA SER A 38 -0.28 10.71 11.13
C SER A 38 0.44 12.04 10.86
N GLY A 39 0.96 12.69 11.90
CA GLY A 39 1.67 13.97 11.78
C GLY A 39 0.98 15.09 12.55
N THR A 40 1.51 16.33 12.38
CA THR A 40 1.07 17.50 13.18
C THR A 40 -0.38 17.90 12.90
N ASP A 41 -0.84 17.71 11.66
CA ASP A 41 -2.18 18.13 11.21
C ASP A 41 -3.13 16.93 11.04
N SER A 42 -2.84 15.79 11.70
CA SER A 42 -3.63 14.57 11.62
C SER A 42 -4.82 14.49 12.59
N LYS A 43 -5.08 15.56 13.36
CA LYS A 43 -6.19 15.58 14.33
C LYS A 43 -7.52 15.26 13.66
N GLY A 44 -8.30 14.36 14.25
CA GLY A 44 -9.58 13.91 13.72
C GLY A 44 -9.48 12.93 12.55
N SER A 45 -8.27 12.45 12.21
CA SER A 45 -8.10 11.41 11.19
C SER A 45 -8.55 10.07 11.72
N GLU A 46 -9.45 9.43 10.99
CA GLU A 46 -10.00 8.11 11.25
C GLU A 46 -9.47 7.10 10.23
N TYR A 47 -9.50 5.84 10.64
CA TYR A 47 -9.12 4.74 9.75
C TYR A 47 -10.09 4.58 8.59
N LYS A 48 -9.51 4.47 7.41
CA LYS A 48 -10.21 4.22 6.16
C LYS A 48 -9.81 2.88 5.59
N ALA A 49 -10.81 2.10 5.21
CA ALA A 49 -10.64 0.83 4.53
C ALA A 49 -10.10 1.04 3.11
N GLY A 50 -9.15 0.20 2.74
CA GLY A 50 -8.55 0.12 1.42
C GLY A 50 -8.04 -1.29 1.14
N PHE A 51 -7.35 -1.47 0.02
CA PHE A 51 -6.74 -2.74 -0.33
C PHE A 51 -5.36 -2.53 -0.96
N ALA A 52 -4.56 -3.61 -0.96
CA ALA A 52 -3.36 -3.69 -1.76
C ALA A 52 -3.32 -5.01 -2.52
N ALA A 53 -2.77 -4.99 -3.74
CA ALA A 53 -2.60 -6.20 -4.54
C ALA A 53 -1.44 -6.03 -5.53
N GLY A 54 -0.73 -7.13 -5.80
CA GLY A 54 0.38 -7.12 -6.75
C GLY A 54 1.23 -8.37 -6.72
N GLY A 55 2.48 -8.23 -7.16
CA GLY A 55 3.45 -9.30 -7.24
C GLY A 55 4.60 -9.15 -6.27
N LEU A 56 5.26 -10.25 -5.99
CA LEU A 56 6.49 -10.29 -5.20
C LEU A 56 7.53 -11.20 -5.83
N ILE A 57 8.77 -10.87 -5.54
CA ILE A 57 9.95 -11.69 -5.81
C ILE A 57 10.68 -11.89 -4.49
N ASN A 58 10.99 -13.14 -4.16
CA ASN A 58 11.69 -13.51 -2.93
C ASN A 58 12.94 -14.29 -3.28
N TYR A 59 14.08 -13.86 -2.76
CA TYR A 59 15.34 -14.55 -2.90
C TYR A 59 15.85 -15.00 -1.53
N GLY A 60 15.84 -16.33 -1.31
CA GLY A 60 16.34 -16.96 -0.09
C GLY A 60 17.86 -17.14 -0.17
N PHE A 61 18.58 -16.52 0.76
CA PHE A 61 20.00 -16.77 0.98
C PHE A 61 20.23 -18.03 1.82
N SER A 62 19.28 -18.33 2.69
CA SER A 62 19.23 -19.52 3.52
C SER A 62 17.78 -19.84 3.88
N ASP A 63 17.55 -20.94 4.61
CA ASP A 63 16.21 -21.27 5.12
C ASP A 63 15.66 -20.22 6.09
N LEU A 64 16.56 -19.47 6.75
CA LEU A 64 16.20 -18.43 7.71
C LEU A 64 16.02 -17.05 7.08
N ILE A 65 16.86 -16.67 6.10
CA ILE A 65 17.00 -15.29 5.64
C ILE A 65 16.71 -15.18 4.15
N ALA A 66 15.84 -14.25 3.78
CA ALA A 66 15.53 -13.90 2.41
C ALA A 66 15.44 -12.37 2.23
N VAL A 67 15.66 -11.90 1.01
CA VAL A 67 15.27 -10.55 0.58
C VAL A 67 14.07 -10.67 -0.33
N GLN A 68 13.08 -9.81 -0.08
CA GLN A 68 11.83 -9.78 -0.82
C GLN A 68 11.59 -8.39 -1.41
N GLY A 69 11.43 -8.31 -2.73
CA GLY A 69 10.95 -7.13 -3.43
C GLY A 69 9.48 -7.29 -3.78
N GLU A 70 8.72 -6.21 -3.72
CA GLU A 70 7.30 -6.24 -4.06
C GLU A 70 6.96 -5.09 -5.00
N LEU A 71 5.93 -5.26 -5.81
CA LEU A 71 5.30 -4.23 -6.62
C LEU A 71 3.79 -4.32 -6.41
N LEU A 72 3.23 -3.37 -5.66
CA LEU A 72 1.85 -3.41 -5.21
C LEU A 72 1.11 -2.15 -5.62
N TYR A 73 -0.09 -2.29 -6.16
CA TYR A 73 -1.07 -1.21 -6.09
C TYR A 73 -1.66 -1.18 -4.68
N SER A 74 -1.72 -0.01 -4.06
CA SER A 74 -2.17 0.15 -2.68
C SER A 74 -3.06 1.38 -2.53
N GLN A 75 -4.21 1.21 -1.91
CA GLN A 75 -5.09 2.32 -1.51
C GLN A 75 -4.79 2.72 -0.08
N LYS A 76 -4.47 4.00 0.09
CA LYS A 76 -4.20 4.67 1.37
C LYS A 76 -5.14 5.87 1.55
N GLY A 77 -4.91 6.68 2.58
CA GLY A 77 -5.65 7.90 2.88
C GLY A 77 -6.38 7.83 4.22
N ALA A 78 -7.27 8.78 4.48
CA ALA A 78 -8.00 8.87 5.73
C ALA A 78 -9.43 9.42 5.53
N SER A 79 -10.27 9.22 6.53
CA SER A 79 -11.50 9.98 6.75
C SER A 79 -11.25 10.96 7.88
N ILE A 80 -11.66 12.20 7.74
CA ILE A 80 -11.51 13.23 8.78
C ILE A 80 -12.89 13.76 9.11
N ASP A 81 -13.30 13.58 10.37
CA ASP A 81 -14.51 14.20 10.90
C ASP A 81 -14.17 15.62 11.37
N ALA A 82 -14.69 16.61 10.66
CA ALA A 82 -14.48 18.03 10.97
C ALA A 82 -15.57 18.59 11.92
N GLY A 83 -16.47 17.73 12.42
CA GLY A 83 -17.62 18.13 13.21
C GLY A 83 -18.74 18.79 12.38
N ASN A 84 -19.84 19.20 13.04
CA ASN A 84 -20.99 19.87 12.38
C ASN A 84 -21.50 19.16 11.12
N ASN A 85 -21.59 17.82 11.15
CA ASN A 85 -21.99 17.00 9.98
C ASN A 85 -21.09 17.19 8.74
N THR A 86 -19.80 17.54 8.95
CA THR A 86 -18.80 17.70 7.88
C THR A 86 -17.76 16.62 7.97
N THR A 87 -17.63 15.83 6.90
CA THR A 87 -16.59 14.79 6.76
C THR A 87 -15.78 15.04 5.51
N PHE A 88 -14.46 15.01 5.65
CA PHE A 88 -13.52 14.98 4.53
C PHE A 88 -13.03 13.55 4.32
N LYS A 89 -13.08 13.05 3.09
CA LYS A 89 -12.57 11.72 2.73
C LYS A 89 -11.52 11.85 1.65
N SER A 90 -10.32 11.34 1.94
CA SER A 90 -9.21 11.24 1.01
C SER A 90 -8.91 9.80 0.66
N THR A 91 -8.80 9.50 -0.63
CA THR A 91 -8.41 8.19 -1.15
C THR A 91 -7.25 8.37 -2.11
N LEU A 92 -6.10 7.85 -1.72
CA LEU A 92 -4.87 7.93 -2.47
C LEU A 92 -4.50 6.54 -2.99
N GLY A 93 -4.32 6.41 -4.30
CA GLY A 93 -3.79 5.21 -4.93
C GLY A 93 -2.30 5.36 -5.16
N TYR A 94 -1.52 4.36 -4.74
CA TYR A 94 -0.07 4.30 -4.88
C TYR A 94 0.37 3.03 -5.60
N ILE A 95 1.52 3.13 -6.27
CA ILE A 95 2.36 1.97 -6.56
C ILE A 95 3.42 1.93 -5.47
N ASP A 96 3.34 0.92 -4.61
CA ASP A 96 4.29 0.68 -3.53
C ASP A 96 5.38 -0.30 -3.99
N VAL A 97 6.64 0.03 -3.70
CA VAL A 97 7.84 -0.76 -4.02
C VAL A 97 8.65 -0.96 -2.74
N PRO A 98 8.24 -1.88 -1.86
CA PRO A 98 9.05 -2.25 -0.70
C PRO A 98 10.18 -3.20 -1.08
N ILE A 99 11.32 -3.06 -0.37
CA ILE A 99 12.44 -4.01 -0.36
C ILE A 99 12.61 -4.47 1.09
N LEU A 100 12.34 -5.74 1.34
CA LEU A 100 12.20 -6.28 2.69
C LEU A 100 13.27 -7.34 2.97
N LEU A 101 13.88 -7.25 4.13
CA LEU A 101 14.54 -8.38 4.77
C LEU A 101 13.44 -9.23 5.42
N LYS A 102 13.36 -10.50 5.05
CA LYS A 102 12.44 -11.49 5.62
C LYS A 102 13.23 -12.54 6.38
N VAL A 103 12.92 -12.70 7.66
CA VAL A 103 13.50 -13.72 8.54
C VAL A 103 12.41 -14.71 8.90
N THR A 104 12.59 -15.99 8.58
CA THR A 104 11.58 -17.03 8.80
C THR A 104 12.11 -18.05 9.82
N ALA A 105 11.47 -18.11 10.99
CA ALA A 105 11.78 -19.09 12.00
C ALA A 105 11.04 -20.40 11.70
N GLY A 106 11.79 -21.41 11.23
CA GLY A 106 11.25 -22.72 10.87
C GLY A 106 12.09 -23.38 9.78
N ASP A 107 11.71 -24.57 9.37
CA ASP A 107 12.48 -25.37 8.41
C ASP A 107 12.15 -24.97 6.96
N LYS A 108 13.17 -24.87 6.11
CA LYS A 108 13.02 -24.64 4.66
C LYS A 108 12.22 -23.39 4.30
N GLY A 109 12.38 -22.29 5.09
CA GLY A 109 11.68 -21.03 4.84
C GLY A 109 10.17 -21.07 5.13
N LYS A 110 9.73 -22.00 5.99
CA LYS A 110 8.33 -22.19 6.41
C LYS A 110 8.22 -21.96 7.91
N GLY A 111 7.13 -21.34 8.36
CA GLY A 111 6.91 -21.02 9.77
C GLY A 111 6.65 -19.54 10.02
N LEU A 112 6.89 -19.12 11.23
CA LEU A 112 6.75 -17.72 11.63
C LEU A 112 7.79 -16.86 10.88
N PHE A 113 7.35 -15.77 10.26
CA PHE A 113 8.28 -14.84 9.63
C PHE A 113 8.12 -13.41 10.16
N PHE A 114 9.22 -12.66 10.08
CA PHE A 114 9.28 -11.22 10.29
C PHE A 114 9.77 -10.57 9.00
N GLU A 115 9.21 -9.43 8.65
CA GLU A 115 9.63 -8.65 7.50
C GLU A 115 9.87 -7.19 7.92
N LEU A 116 10.96 -6.61 7.44
CA LEU A 116 11.33 -5.22 7.72
C LEU A 116 12.09 -4.64 6.53
N GLY A 117 11.80 -3.39 6.16
CA GLY A 117 12.58 -2.70 5.14
C GLY A 117 12.00 -1.38 4.70
N PRO A 118 12.73 -0.67 3.83
CA PRO A 118 12.27 0.57 3.22
C PRO A 118 11.19 0.31 2.16
N GLN A 119 10.38 1.35 1.93
CA GLN A 119 9.35 1.38 0.88
C GLN A 119 9.38 2.71 0.14
N GLY A 120 9.41 2.65 -1.18
CA GLY A 120 9.05 3.77 -2.06
C GLY A 120 7.58 3.66 -2.47
N SER A 121 6.86 4.77 -2.46
CA SER A 121 5.44 4.83 -2.86
C SER A 121 5.24 5.95 -3.88
N PHE A 122 4.67 5.62 -5.04
CA PHE A 122 4.43 6.55 -6.14
C PHE A 122 2.93 6.78 -6.32
N VAL A 123 2.50 8.04 -6.22
CA VAL A 123 1.08 8.43 -6.37
C VAL A 123 0.65 8.22 -7.82
N VAL A 124 -0.44 7.46 -8.01
CA VAL A 124 -1.05 7.23 -9.34
C VAL A 124 -2.48 7.75 -9.42
N HIS A 125 -3.13 7.97 -8.28
CA HIS A 125 -4.53 8.34 -8.23
C HIS A 125 -4.85 9.13 -6.95
N ASN A 126 -5.72 10.15 -7.08
CA ASN A 126 -6.31 10.89 -5.97
C ASN A 126 -7.83 10.95 -6.12
N ARG A 127 -8.54 10.84 -5.01
CA ARG A 127 -9.97 11.09 -4.92
C ARG A 127 -10.29 11.68 -3.55
N ASP A 128 -10.48 12.99 -3.52
CA ASP A 128 -10.84 13.74 -2.32
C ASP A 128 -12.26 14.31 -2.47
N PHE A 129 -13.05 14.26 -1.42
CA PHE A 129 -14.33 14.93 -1.38
C PHE A 129 -14.72 15.35 0.04
N TYR A 130 -15.54 16.41 0.12
CA TYR A 130 -16.18 16.87 1.34
C TYR A 130 -17.63 16.43 1.35
N GLN A 131 -18.13 16.05 2.51
CA GLN A 131 -19.55 15.80 2.75
C GLN A 131 -20.03 16.73 3.84
N VAL A 132 -21.00 17.59 3.54
CA VAL A 132 -21.55 18.61 4.46
C VAL A 132 -23.05 18.43 4.52
N GLY A 133 -23.61 18.13 5.69
CA GLY A 133 -25.05 17.97 5.89
C GLY A 133 -25.68 16.91 4.98
N GLY A 134 -24.95 15.85 4.62
CA GLY A 134 -25.39 14.82 3.67
C GLY A 134 -25.12 15.11 2.19
N ASN A 135 -24.81 16.35 1.82
CA ASN A 135 -24.44 16.74 0.47
C ASN A 135 -22.94 16.50 0.22
N LYS A 136 -22.62 15.83 -0.90
CA LYS A 136 -21.24 15.55 -1.32
C LYS A 136 -20.76 16.65 -2.26
N SER A 137 -19.56 17.17 -2.00
CA SER A 137 -18.89 18.08 -2.92
C SER A 137 -18.51 17.41 -4.23
N THR A 138 -18.13 18.21 -5.23
CA THR A 138 -17.42 17.69 -6.40
C THR A 138 -16.12 17.01 -5.98
N GLU A 139 -15.82 15.85 -6.54
CA GLU A 139 -14.58 15.12 -6.25
C GLU A 139 -13.38 15.88 -6.84
N ASN A 140 -12.36 16.10 -6.02
CA ASN A 140 -11.06 16.56 -6.49
C ASN A 140 -10.18 15.35 -6.82
N THR A 141 -9.78 15.23 -8.07
CA THR A 141 -8.91 14.15 -8.56
C THR A 141 -7.50 14.63 -8.92
N SER A 142 -7.19 15.93 -8.73
CA SER A 142 -5.85 16.46 -8.99
C SER A 142 -4.84 15.88 -8.02
N THR A 143 -3.68 15.52 -8.56
CA THR A 143 -2.52 15.08 -7.78
C THR A 143 -1.44 16.16 -7.68
N ASP A 144 -1.73 17.41 -8.06
CA ASP A 144 -0.73 18.49 -8.15
C ASP A 144 -0.20 18.94 -6.80
N ALA A 145 -1.08 18.93 -5.77
CA ALA A 145 -0.70 19.24 -4.38
C ALA A 145 0.05 18.08 -3.68
N LEU A 146 0.06 16.87 -4.27
CA LEU A 146 0.67 15.69 -3.68
C LEU A 146 2.16 15.57 -4.02
N ASN A 147 2.94 15.04 -3.08
CA ASN A 147 4.27 14.52 -3.37
C ASN A 147 4.12 13.28 -4.25
N LYS A 148 4.71 13.32 -5.45
CA LYS A 148 4.59 12.24 -6.45
C LYS A 148 5.27 10.95 -5.99
N ALA A 149 6.30 11.07 -5.16
CA ALA A 149 7.01 9.95 -4.55
C ALA A 149 7.18 10.24 -3.05
N VAL A 150 6.89 9.25 -2.24
CA VAL A 150 7.10 9.28 -0.79
C VAL A 150 7.92 8.07 -0.38
N ILE A 151 8.74 8.25 0.66
CA ILE A 151 9.58 7.20 1.24
C ILE A 151 9.00 6.84 2.60
N GLY A 152 9.00 5.57 2.91
CA GLY A 152 8.52 5.03 4.16
C GLY A 152 9.25 3.75 4.55
N TYR A 153 8.68 3.06 5.51
CA TYR A 153 9.17 1.78 6.01
C TYR A 153 8.02 0.81 6.21
N VAL A 154 8.36 -0.46 6.21
CA VAL A 154 7.46 -1.59 6.46
C VAL A 154 8.02 -2.42 7.60
N ALA A 155 7.17 -2.84 8.53
CA ALA A 155 7.47 -3.84 9.54
C ALA A 155 6.29 -4.81 9.66
N GLY A 156 6.54 -6.10 9.61
CA GLY A 156 5.48 -7.10 9.61
C GLY A 156 5.86 -8.42 10.24
N ILE A 157 4.84 -9.18 10.58
CA ILE A 157 4.91 -10.55 11.11
C ILE A 157 3.86 -11.41 10.43
N GLY A 158 4.17 -12.67 10.21
CA GLY A 158 3.22 -13.60 9.61
C GLY A 158 3.69 -15.04 9.69
N TYR A 159 2.95 -15.90 9.02
CA TYR A 159 3.22 -17.33 8.99
C TYR A 159 3.22 -17.84 7.54
N GLN A 160 4.29 -18.53 7.16
CA GLN A 160 4.49 -19.16 5.87
C GLN A 160 4.16 -20.65 5.94
N LEU A 161 3.15 -21.08 5.19
CA LEU A 161 2.75 -22.48 5.09
C LEU A 161 3.61 -23.26 4.07
N THR A 162 3.60 -24.58 4.20
CA THR A 162 4.27 -25.51 3.26
C THR A 162 3.77 -25.42 1.83
N SER A 163 2.52 -25.06 1.64
CA SER A 163 1.87 -24.95 0.32
C SER A 163 2.29 -23.71 -0.49
N GLY A 164 3.20 -22.86 0.03
CA GLY A 164 3.52 -21.57 -0.57
C GLY A 164 2.59 -20.44 -0.14
N LEU A 165 1.48 -20.74 0.53
CA LEU A 165 0.56 -19.75 1.09
C LEU A 165 1.15 -19.13 2.35
N GLY A 166 1.05 -17.82 2.52
CA GLY A 166 1.42 -17.10 3.72
C GLY A 166 0.36 -16.09 4.12
N LEU A 167 0.24 -15.88 5.43
CA LEU A 167 -0.67 -14.92 6.06
C LEU A 167 0.15 -13.99 6.95
N GLY A 168 -0.20 -12.73 7.02
CA GLY A 168 0.52 -11.81 7.90
C GLY A 168 -0.23 -10.50 8.14
N ILE A 169 0.30 -9.79 9.12
CA ILE A 169 -0.06 -8.40 9.40
C ILE A 169 1.20 -7.56 9.29
N ARG A 170 1.08 -6.35 8.76
CA ARG A 170 2.18 -5.40 8.71
C ARG A 170 1.71 -3.97 8.93
N TYR A 171 2.63 -3.18 9.40
CA TYR A 171 2.53 -1.74 9.48
C TYR A 171 3.42 -1.11 8.42
N THR A 172 2.87 -0.08 7.74
CA THR A 172 3.62 0.77 6.81
C THR A 172 3.47 2.21 7.27
N GLY A 173 4.58 2.89 7.49
CA GLY A 173 4.62 4.31 7.87
C GLY A 173 5.42 5.11 6.86
N ASP A 174 4.84 6.18 6.31
CA ASP A 174 5.58 7.10 5.46
C ASP A 174 6.41 8.07 6.32
N VAL A 175 7.66 8.30 5.94
CA VAL A 175 8.55 9.32 6.53
C VAL A 175 8.39 10.64 5.80
N SER A 176 8.13 10.59 4.49
CA SER A 176 7.84 11.77 3.69
C SER A 176 6.39 12.21 3.83
N GLN A 177 6.15 13.52 3.73
CA GLN A 177 4.80 14.08 3.73
C GLN A 177 4.01 13.66 2.49
N VAL A 178 2.69 13.50 2.67
CA VAL A 178 1.74 13.20 1.57
C VAL A 178 1.61 14.39 0.62
N TYR A 179 1.54 15.60 1.17
CA TYR A 179 1.37 16.83 0.40
C TYR A 179 2.69 17.59 0.28
N LYS A 180 2.83 18.37 -0.79
CA LYS A 180 3.93 19.30 -0.96
C LYS A 180 3.82 20.42 0.05
N ASP A 181 4.94 20.84 0.60
CA ASP A 181 4.97 21.96 1.54
C ASP A 181 4.45 23.26 0.89
N GLY A 182 3.58 23.96 1.61
CA GLY A 182 2.94 25.19 1.13
C GLY A 182 1.91 25.03 0.02
N ALA A 183 1.60 23.81 -0.41
CA ALA A 183 0.58 23.59 -1.43
C ALA A 183 -0.82 24.01 -0.93
N SER A 184 -1.70 24.34 -1.89
CA SER A 184 -3.12 24.62 -1.65
C SER A 184 -3.98 23.53 -2.28
N ILE A 185 -4.99 23.06 -1.55
CA ILE A 185 -5.96 22.08 -2.02
C ILE A 185 -7.24 22.82 -2.41
N PRO A 186 -7.63 22.85 -3.69
CA PRO A 186 -8.89 23.42 -4.11
C PRO A 186 -10.06 22.50 -3.74
N PHE A 187 -11.16 23.08 -3.32
CA PHE A 187 -12.43 22.37 -3.12
C PHE A 187 -13.62 23.24 -3.47
N THR A 188 -14.72 22.63 -3.88
CA THR A 188 -15.96 23.33 -4.21
C THR A 188 -17.12 22.72 -3.43
N VAL A 189 -17.79 23.52 -2.61
CA VAL A 189 -18.98 23.13 -1.87
C VAL A 189 -20.13 24.08 -2.23
N ALA A 190 -21.28 23.54 -2.59
CA ALA A 190 -22.47 24.30 -2.97
C ALA A 190 -22.21 25.35 -4.08
N GLY A 191 -21.33 25.03 -5.03
CA GLY A 191 -20.99 25.92 -6.16
C GLY A 191 -19.95 27.01 -5.80
N ILE A 192 -19.49 27.10 -4.55
CA ILE A 192 -18.48 28.06 -4.12
C ILE A 192 -17.13 27.36 -4.11
N SER A 193 -16.19 27.86 -4.93
CA SER A 193 -14.82 27.37 -4.97
C SER A 193 -13.96 28.04 -3.91
N ASN A 194 -13.24 27.24 -3.14
CA ASN A 194 -12.33 27.67 -2.08
C ASN A 194 -11.01 26.92 -2.17
N THR A 195 -10.01 27.37 -1.41
CA THR A 195 -8.74 26.67 -1.24
C THR A 195 -8.42 26.56 0.26
N THR A 196 -7.80 25.45 0.65
CA THR A 196 -7.23 25.29 2.00
C THR A 196 -5.76 24.94 1.88
N LYS A 197 -4.97 25.32 2.90
CA LYS A 197 -3.55 24.93 2.98
C LYS A 197 -3.45 23.40 3.12
N ALA A 198 -2.54 22.79 2.37
CA ALA A 198 -2.27 21.36 2.48
C ALA A 198 -1.74 21.02 3.88
N PRO A 199 -2.28 19.96 4.53
CA PRO A 199 -1.87 19.56 5.87
C PRO A 199 -0.51 18.86 5.85
N ASN A 200 0.23 18.99 6.95
CA ASN A 200 1.46 18.24 7.19
C ASN A 200 1.09 16.86 7.77
N VAL A 201 0.91 15.89 6.88
CA VAL A 201 0.51 14.54 7.24
C VAL A 201 1.31 13.49 6.47
N HIS A 202 1.41 12.29 7.07
CA HIS A 202 2.05 11.09 6.54
C HIS A 202 1.03 9.96 6.51
N ASN A 203 1.13 9.03 5.55
CA ASN A 203 0.31 7.82 5.61
C ASN A 203 0.80 6.88 6.71
N SER A 204 -0.16 6.30 7.40
CA SER A 204 0.01 5.25 8.40
C SER A 204 -0.99 4.14 8.09
N VAL A 205 -0.50 2.92 7.85
CA VAL A 205 -1.33 1.83 7.35
C VAL A 205 -1.06 0.56 8.13
N PHE A 206 -2.12 -0.01 8.70
CA PHE A 206 -2.14 -1.42 9.11
C PHE A 206 -2.70 -2.26 7.98
N GLN A 207 -1.97 -3.31 7.59
CA GLN A 207 -2.38 -4.19 6.51
C GLN A 207 -2.46 -5.64 6.99
N PHE A 208 -3.61 -6.28 6.77
CA PHE A 208 -3.73 -7.73 6.78
C PHE A 208 -3.43 -8.25 5.37
N GLN A 209 -2.52 -9.22 5.24
CA GLN A 209 -2.04 -9.69 3.94
C GLN A 209 -2.08 -11.21 3.81
N VAL A 210 -2.35 -11.62 2.58
CA VAL A 210 -2.25 -13.00 2.11
C VAL A 210 -1.31 -13.00 0.91
N HIS A 211 -0.40 -13.94 0.84
CA HIS A 211 0.45 -14.12 -0.33
C HIS A 211 0.57 -15.60 -0.70
N TYR A 212 0.85 -15.85 -1.96
CA TYR A 212 1.16 -17.17 -2.47
C TYR A 212 2.46 -17.13 -3.26
N MET A 213 3.44 -17.95 -2.87
CA MET A 213 4.72 -18.11 -3.58
C MET A 213 4.69 -19.35 -4.44
N PHE A 214 4.99 -19.20 -5.73
CA PHE A 214 5.10 -20.29 -6.68
C PHE A 214 6.42 -21.05 -6.47
N GLY A 215 6.41 -22.38 -6.69
CA GLY A 215 7.62 -23.20 -6.56
C GLY A 215 8.04 -23.52 -5.12
N GLY A 216 7.11 -23.46 -4.17
CA GLY A 216 7.33 -23.82 -2.78
C GLY A 216 7.14 -25.32 -2.51
N ASN A 217 8.09 -26.16 -2.93
CA ASN A 217 8.22 -27.55 -2.43
C ASN A 217 9.49 -27.67 -1.60
#